data_53e6b0e478ec42ac2a577c23cc351e0d
#
_entry.id   53e6b0e478ec42ac2a577c23cc351e0d
#
_cell.length_a   1.000
_cell.length_b   1.000
_cell.length_c   1.000
_cell.angle_alpha   90.00
_cell.angle_beta   90.00
_cell.angle_gamma   90.00
#
_symmetry.space_group_name_H-M   'P 1'
#
loop_
_entity.id
_entity.type
_entity.pdbx_description
1 polymer ?
#
loop_
_entity_poly.entity_id
_entity_poly.type
_entity_poly.pdbx_seq_one_letter_code
_entity_poly.pdbx_strand_id
1 'polypeptide(L)'
;MRYFSEDEISSLADIRSKVQYLFQTNPNVHVNVSVRYPRTPRKTLTDIPVVIKGVYPNVFQIEDISSGKPKIYMHQYNEIATKEIEILELANLVVSSR
;
A
#
# COMPACT_ATOMS: atom_id res chain seq x y z
N MET A 1 -2.32 25.92 9.71
CA MET A 1 -1.92 24.54 9.82
C MET A 1 -3.07 23.61 9.63
N ARG A 2 -2.87 22.53 8.98
CA ARG A 2 -3.92 21.60 8.79
C ARG A 2 -3.81 20.44 9.71
N TYR A 3 -4.89 20.05 10.35
CA TYR A 3 -4.89 18.92 11.22
C TYR A 3 -5.70 17.82 10.57
N PHE A 4 -5.33 16.57 10.79
CA PHE A 4 -6.12 15.49 10.31
C PHE A 4 -7.35 15.40 11.20
N SER A 5 -8.46 15.03 10.64
CA SER A 5 -9.65 14.80 11.41
C SER A 5 -9.48 13.46 12.11
N GLU A 6 -10.32 13.15 13.05
CA GLU A 6 -10.24 11.89 13.76
C GLU A 6 -10.46 10.76 12.78
N ASP A 7 -11.30 10.94 11.78
CA ASP A 7 -11.55 9.89 10.81
C ASP A 7 -10.30 9.62 9.97
N GLU A 8 -9.55 10.66 9.61
CA GLU A 8 -8.36 10.47 8.83
C GLU A 8 -7.29 9.74 9.63
N ILE A 9 -7.16 10.09 10.91
CA ILE A 9 -6.16 9.46 11.76
C ILE A 9 -6.54 8.00 11.95
N SER A 10 -7.83 7.72 12.17
CA SER A 10 -8.27 6.35 12.37
C SER A 10 -8.05 5.54 11.10
N SER A 11 -8.26 6.14 9.94
CA SER A 11 -8.07 5.45 8.68
C SER A 11 -6.63 5.05 8.47
N LEU A 12 -5.69 5.93 8.82
CA LEU A 12 -4.27 5.60 8.65
C LEU A 12 -3.86 4.48 9.63
N ALA A 13 -4.36 4.51 10.85
CA ALA A 13 -4.05 3.46 11.81
C ALA A 13 -4.66 2.13 11.34
N ASP A 14 -5.85 2.17 10.75
CA ASP A 14 -6.50 0.99 10.25
C ASP A 14 -5.72 0.43 9.05
N ILE A 15 -5.26 1.28 8.15
CA ILE A 15 -4.48 0.85 7.00
C ILE A 15 -3.21 0.18 7.47
N ARG A 16 -2.51 0.79 8.43
CA ARG A 16 -1.27 0.21 8.95
C ARG A 16 -1.53 -1.16 9.58
N SER A 17 -2.62 -1.30 10.34
CA SER A 17 -2.95 -2.55 10.97
C SER A 17 -3.25 -3.63 9.94
N LYS A 18 -3.93 -3.26 8.86
CA LYS A 18 -4.25 -4.21 7.82
C LYS A 18 -2.99 -4.64 7.04
N VAL A 19 -2.09 -3.71 6.77
CA VAL A 19 -0.84 -4.03 6.08
C VAL A 19 -0.02 -4.96 6.97
N GLN A 20 0.01 -4.70 8.28
CA GLN A 20 0.75 -5.54 9.22
C GLN A 20 0.14 -6.93 9.26
N TYR A 21 -1.19 -7.03 9.23
CA TYR A 21 -1.87 -8.30 9.25
C TYR A 21 -1.50 -9.11 7.99
N LEU A 22 -1.46 -8.46 6.83
CA LEU A 22 -1.08 -9.14 5.60
C LEU A 22 0.38 -9.58 5.68
N PHE A 23 1.24 -8.74 6.25
CA PHE A 23 2.65 -9.08 6.36
C PHE A 23 2.81 -10.35 7.19
N GLN A 24 2.00 -10.53 8.22
CA GLN A 24 2.11 -11.68 9.10
C GLN A 24 1.41 -12.92 8.57
N THR A 25 0.36 -12.77 7.77
CA THR A 25 -0.43 -13.89 7.33
C THR A 25 -0.26 -14.24 5.86
N ASN A 26 -0.12 -13.26 5.00
CA ASN A 26 0.06 -13.51 3.57
C ASN A 26 0.73 -12.32 2.91
N PRO A 27 2.06 -12.24 2.98
CA PRO A 27 2.78 -11.08 2.44
C PRO A 27 2.80 -11.01 0.92
N ASN A 28 2.35 -12.08 0.24
CA ASN A 28 2.32 -12.07 -1.21
C ASN A 28 1.02 -11.40 -1.64
N VAL A 29 1.11 -10.19 -2.13
CA VAL A 29 -0.06 -9.41 -2.49
C VAL A 29 0.11 -8.79 -3.87
N HIS A 30 -0.92 -8.13 -4.37
CA HIS A 30 -0.87 -7.46 -5.65
C HIS A 30 -1.21 -6.00 -5.45
N VAL A 31 -0.56 -5.12 -6.19
CA VAL A 31 -0.77 -3.69 -6.05
C VAL A 31 -1.08 -3.03 -7.37
N ASN A 32 -1.80 -1.91 -7.29
CA ASN A 32 -2.00 -1.01 -8.41
C ASN A 32 -1.24 0.25 -8.02
N VAL A 33 -0.41 0.79 -8.88
CA VAL A 33 0.40 1.94 -8.58
C VAL A 33 0.17 3.02 -9.63
N SER A 34 -0.08 4.25 -9.21
CA SER A 34 -0.22 5.37 -10.10
C SER A 34 1.16 5.98 -10.32
N VAL A 35 1.59 6.04 -11.55
CA VAL A 35 2.91 6.55 -11.87
C VAL A 35 2.73 7.84 -12.66
N ARG A 36 3.45 8.88 -12.27
CA ARG A 36 3.37 10.15 -12.95
C ARG A 36 4.74 10.46 -13.51
N TYR A 37 4.83 10.63 -14.79
CA TYR A 37 6.08 10.99 -15.42
C TYR A 37 6.02 12.42 -15.94
N PRO A 38 7.13 13.14 -15.99
CA PRO A 38 7.13 14.49 -16.57
C PRO A 38 6.67 14.40 -18.02
N ARG A 39 5.84 15.32 -18.43
CA ARG A 39 5.41 15.41 -19.82
C ARG A 39 4.52 14.28 -20.31
N THR A 40 4.08 13.40 -19.46
CA THR A 40 3.18 12.33 -19.87
C THR A 40 1.99 12.28 -18.96
N PRO A 41 0.88 11.73 -19.40
CA PRO A 41 -0.27 11.57 -18.56
C PRO A 41 0.03 10.57 -17.46
N ARG A 42 -0.71 10.63 -16.37
CA ARG A 42 -0.55 9.67 -15.29
C ARG A 42 -0.88 8.29 -15.84
N LYS A 43 -0.10 7.33 -15.45
CA LYS A 43 -0.30 5.96 -15.88
C LYS A 43 -0.51 5.12 -14.65
N THR A 44 -1.44 4.18 -14.69
CA THR A 44 -1.65 3.25 -13.58
C THR A 44 -1.16 1.88 -13.99
N LEU A 45 -0.28 1.32 -13.17
CA LEU A 45 0.17 -0.05 -13.36
C LEU A 45 -0.72 -0.88 -12.45
N THR A 46 -1.28 -1.98 -12.96
CA THR A 46 -2.24 -2.73 -12.19
C THR A 46 -1.83 -4.15 -11.97
N ASP A 47 -2.31 -4.72 -10.89
CA ASP A 47 -2.13 -6.13 -10.55
C ASP A 47 -0.67 -6.58 -10.54
N ILE A 48 0.20 -5.76 -9.95
CA ILE A 48 1.62 -6.08 -9.90
C ILE A 48 1.88 -6.95 -8.68
N PRO A 49 2.44 -8.15 -8.85
CA PRO A 49 2.73 -9.01 -7.71
C PRO A 49 3.91 -8.47 -6.90
N VAL A 50 3.72 -8.33 -5.61
CA VAL A 50 4.79 -7.87 -4.71
C VAL A 50 4.76 -8.68 -3.43
N VAL A 51 5.82 -8.61 -2.66
CA VAL A 51 5.89 -9.26 -1.34
C VAL A 51 6.12 -8.15 -0.33
N ILE A 52 5.34 -8.13 0.74
CA ILE A 52 5.57 -7.17 1.82
C ILE A 52 6.77 -7.66 2.59
N LYS A 53 7.83 -6.85 2.65
CA LYS A 53 9.07 -7.26 3.29
C LYS A 53 9.24 -6.67 4.68
N GLY A 54 8.56 -5.60 5.00
CA GLY A 54 8.65 -5.00 6.31
C GLY A 54 7.54 -4.00 6.57
N VAL A 55 7.16 -3.84 7.82
CA VAL A 55 6.12 -2.92 8.22
C VAL A 55 6.71 -2.09 9.35
N TYR A 56 6.77 -0.78 9.17
CA TYR A 56 7.36 0.13 10.12
C TYR A 56 6.33 1.19 10.54
N PRO A 57 6.60 2.00 11.52
CA PRO A 57 5.59 2.93 12.03
C PRO A 57 4.99 3.89 10.99
N ASN A 58 5.79 4.36 10.06
CA ASN A 58 5.31 5.32 9.10
C ASN A 58 5.35 4.84 7.66
N VAL A 59 6.02 3.77 7.39
CA VAL A 59 6.19 3.26 6.02
C VAL A 59 6.15 1.75 6.00
N PHE A 60 5.95 1.19 4.83
CA PHE A 60 6.08 -0.25 4.64
C PHE A 60 6.98 -0.51 3.43
N GLN A 61 7.60 -1.69 3.41
CA GLN A 61 8.52 -2.02 2.36
C GLN A 61 7.96 -3.16 1.55
N ILE A 62 7.98 -3.03 0.24
CA ILE A 62 7.53 -4.11 -0.64
C ILE A 62 8.63 -4.43 -1.67
N GLU A 63 8.62 -5.66 -2.14
CA GLU A 63 9.54 -6.07 -3.16
C GLU A 63 8.72 -6.44 -4.39
N ASP A 64 8.98 -5.79 -5.52
CA ASP A 64 8.29 -6.05 -6.76
C ASP A 64 8.96 -7.25 -7.41
N ILE A 65 8.21 -8.34 -7.56
CA ILE A 65 8.74 -9.57 -8.12
C ILE A 65 8.17 -9.80 -9.52
N SER A 66 7.58 -8.79 -10.13
CA SER A 66 6.97 -8.97 -11.44
C SER A 66 7.98 -9.12 -12.57
N SER A 67 9.21 -8.66 -12.37
CA SER A 67 10.21 -8.77 -13.40
C SER A 67 11.26 -9.76 -12.89
N GLY A 68 12.14 -10.17 -13.67
CA GLY A 68 13.18 -11.11 -13.25
C GLY A 68 14.17 -10.52 -12.26
N LYS A 69 14.16 -9.22 -12.03
CA LYS A 69 15.06 -8.59 -11.09
C LYS A 69 14.23 -7.92 -10.02
N PRO A 70 14.17 -8.47 -8.83
CA PRO A 70 13.36 -7.91 -7.77
C PRO A 70 13.84 -6.50 -7.39
N LYS A 71 12.90 -5.61 -7.11
CA LYS A 71 13.22 -4.27 -6.69
C LYS A 71 12.45 -3.96 -5.44
N ILE A 72 13.09 -3.27 -4.51
CA ILE A 72 12.48 -2.92 -3.23
C ILE A 72 12.07 -1.46 -3.23
N TYR A 73 10.85 -1.22 -2.77
CA TYR A 73 10.32 0.13 -2.67
C TYR A 73 9.77 0.36 -1.28
N MET A 74 9.84 1.61 -0.82
CA MET A 74 9.24 2.03 0.45
C MET A 74 8.09 2.95 0.13
N HIS A 75 6.96 2.74 0.78
CA HIS A 75 5.79 3.59 0.60
C HIS A 75 5.25 4.01 1.95
N GLN A 76 4.63 5.18 2.01
CA GLN A 76 4.01 5.65 3.24
C GLN A 76 2.57 5.15 3.26
N TYR A 77 2.01 4.97 4.43
CA TYR A 77 0.65 4.49 4.55
C TYR A 77 -0.36 5.49 3.96
N ASN A 78 -0.05 6.79 3.99
CA ASN A 78 -0.97 7.76 3.43
C ASN A 78 -1.06 7.64 1.91
N GLU A 79 -0.09 7.02 1.27
CA GLU A 79 -0.16 6.79 -0.17
C GLU A 79 -1.28 5.80 -0.49
N ILE A 80 -1.61 4.91 0.42
CA ILE A 80 -2.73 4.00 0.26
C ILE A 80 -4.03 4.80 0.42
N ALA A 81 -4.06 5.70 1.39
CA ALA A 81 -5.24 6.52 1.64
C ALA A 81 -5.53 7.44 0.45
N THR A 82 -4.50 7.95 -0.22
CA THR A 82 -4.69 8.84 -1.36
C THR A 82 -4.78 8.09 -2.68
N LYS A 83 -4.66 6.77 -2.62
CA LYS A 83 -4.73 5.90 -3.78
C LYS A 83 -3.59 6.05 -4.78
N GLU A 84 -2.44 6.48 -4.30
CA GLU A 84 -1.25 6.50 -5.12
C GLU A 84 -0.77 5.06 -5.26
N ILE A 85 -1.02 4.22 -4.25
CA ILE A 85 -0.77 2.81 -4.34
C ILE A 85 -1.97 2.12 -3.72
N GLU A 86 -2.43 1.02 -4.29
CA GLU A 86 -3.55 0.31 -3.75
C GLU A 86 -3.16 -1.15 -3.63
N ILE A 87 -3.31 -1.72 -2.46
CA ILE A 87 -3.04 -3.14 -2.23
C ILE A 87 -4.38 -3.84 -2.39
N LEU A 88 -4.51 -4.67 -3.39
CA LEU A 88 -5.78 -5.28 -3.73
C LEU A 88 -6.35 -6.15 -2.61
N GLU A 89 -5.49 -6.85 -1.92
CA GLU A 89 -5.92 -7.73 -0.85
C GLU A 89 -6.49 -7.00 0.36
N LEU A 90 -6.23 -5.68 0.48
CA LEU A 90 -6.77 -4.94 1.59
C LEU A 90 -8.29 -4.86 1.50
N ALA A 91 -8.83 -4.84 0.29
CA ALA A 91 -10.26 -4.75 0.13
C ALA A 91 -10.97 -5.97 0.71
N ASN A 92 -10.26 -7.09 0.79
CA ASN A 92 -10.87 -8.30 1.28
C ASN A 92 -10.83 -8.42 2.80
N LEU A 93 -10.19 -7.44 3.47
CA LEU A 93 -10.06 -7.51 4.90
C LEU A 93 -11.12 -6.70 5.62
N VAL A 94 -12.01 -6.24 4.93
CA VAL A 94 -12.95 -5.39 5.46
C VAL A 94 -13.74 -5.89 6.45
N VAL A 95 -14.05 -6.97 6.43
CA VAL A 95 -14.82 -7.46 7.24
C VAL A 95 -14.60 -7.52 8.50
N SER A 96 -13.58 -7.57 8.76
CA SER A 96 -13.19 -7.82 9.97
C SER A 96 -13.72 -7.01 10.93
N SER A 97 -14.23 -6.07 10.62
CA SER A 97 -14.56 -5.27 11.52
C SER A 97 -15.68 -5.53 12.24
N ARG A 98 -15.95 -6.26 12.48
CA ARG A 98 -16.85 -6.27 13.28
C ARG A 98 -17.08 -7.14 13.75
#